data_c3b2035973fc1191393d50fe208056d4
#
_entry.id   c3b2035973fc1191393d50fe208056d4
#
_cell.length_a   1.000
_cell.length_b   1.000
_cell.length_c   1.000
_cell.angle_alpha   90.00
_cell.angle_beta   90.00
_cell.angle_gamma   90.00
#
_symmetry.space_group_name_H-M   'P 1'
#
loop_
_entity.id
_entity.type
_entity.pdbx_description
1 polymer ?
#
loop_
_entity_poly.entity_id
_entity_poly.type
_entity_poly.pdbx_seq_one_letter_code
_entity_poly.pdbx_strand_id
1 'polypeptide(L)'
;MKCLYFPYQMPKEQQLQVVEKNLCRRCLAPKERIQEEASGVLVCQDCGASSMDGCAFQKRLLTKGSHRLQLDFSLSKSQEAGSRFFLDCVRERVPGFLQAVCGAGKTEMVLEGICMALNSGWRVCIAIPRKPVVIELYHRLKRYFPITSLKMLHGEMKDDQNAPLLISTIPQLIHYQAEFDLLILDEIDAYPFRGNVYLKRLVQKALKPTGILLQMSATMDLAIQKEIEQSSIRFLRISERYHGHPLDLPRCVQVTNLYRSLSRGVLPEEIALILKKWQKDKKPILCFVSKETLGRLVVKALQQGAFSAELIYSQTKQPYRILDQFRRQETEILVTTTLLERGVTFPHLSVMVMDADHPIFTRDVLIQISGRVGRHRESPSGEILFCSKHKTKAMVTAIRMIRQMNELKNSGKKVT
;
A
#
# COMPACT_ATOMS: atom_id res chain seq x y z
N MET A 1 -23.86 -5.88 4.43
CA MET A 1 -24.51 -6.86 3.49
C MET A 1 -23.56 -7.13 2.34
N LYS A 2 -23.31 -8.40 2.01
CA LYS A 2 -22.53 -8.75 0.83
C LYS A 2 -23.43 -8.65 -0.41
N CYS A 3 -23.01 -7.89 -1.40
CA CYS A 3 -23.65 -7.92 -2.70
C CYS A 3 -23.18 -9.18 -3.43
N LEU A 4 -24.05 -10.17 -3.55
CA LEU A 4 -23.78 -11.38 -4.30
C LEU A 4 -24.21 -11.12 -5.74
N TYR A 5 -23.26 -11.08 -6.65
CA TYR A 5 -23.52 -11.12 -8.10
C TYR A 5 -23.79 -12.56 -8.48
N PHE A 6 -25.03 -12.87 -8.82
CA PHE A 6 -25.37 -14.13 -9.44
C PHE A 6 -25.83 -13.91 -10.88
N PRO A 7 -25.19 -14.57 -11.84
CA PRO A 7 -25.84 -14.84 -13.11
C PRO A 7 -26.93 -15.92 -12.99
N TYR A 8 -26.98 -16.70 -11.88
CA TYR A 8 -27.89 -17.84 -11.74
C TYR A 8 -28.30 -18.11 -10.29
N GLN A 9 -29.62 -18.34 -10.05
CA GLN A 9 -30.27 -19.05 -8.93
C GLN A 9 -30.97 -18.27 -7.80
N MET A 10 -31.39 -17.03 -8.00
CA MET A 10 -32.43 -16.47 -7.11
C MET A 10 -33.74 -16.22 -7.89
N PRO A 11 -34.93 -16.37 -7.26
CA PRO A 11 -36.20 -15.97 -7.89
C PRO A 11 -36.13 -14.52 -8.32
N LYS A 12 -36.55 -14.21 -9.53
CA LYS A 12 -36.51 -12.86 -10.13
C LYS A 12 -37.19 -11.79 -9.26
N GLU A 13 -38.15 -12.18 -8.45
CA GLU A 13 -38.89 -11.32 -7.52
C GLU A 13 -38.06 -10.75 -6.35
N GLN A 14 -36.91 -11.31 -6.05
CA GLN A 14 -35.99 -10.85 -4.98
C GLN A 14 -34.73 -10.15 -5.52
N GLN A 15 -34.59 -10.03 -6.83
CA GLN A 15 -33.44 -9.38 -7.47
C GLN A 15 -33.72 -7.90 -7.66
N LEU A 16 -32.86 -7.04 -7.11
CA LEU A 16 -32.84 -5.62 -7.42
C LEU A 16 -31.99 -5.38 -8.67
N GLN A 17 -32.45 -4.50 -9.57
CA GLN A 17 -31.62 -4.05 -10.69
C GLN A 17 -30.33 -3.38 -10.14
N VAL A 18 -29.19 -3.71 -10.72
CA VAL A 18 -27.89 -3.17 -10.30
C VAL A 18 -27.73 -1.73 -10.76
N VAL A 19 -28.21 -1.40 -11.96
CA VAL A 19 -28.14 -0.06 -12.54
C VAL A 19 -29.53 0.47 -12.80
N GLU A 20 -29.83 1.59 -12.18
CA GLU A 20 -31.05 2.37 -12.39
C GLU A 20 -30.70 3.71 -13.05
N LYS A 21 -31.70 4.45 -13.58
CA LYS A 21 -31.47 5.74 -14.27
C LYS A 21 -30.65 6.76 -13.47
N ASN A 22 -30.74 6.72 -12.14
CA ASN A 22 -30.13 7.74 -11.26
C ASN A 22 -28.97 7.21 -10.40
N LEU A 23 -28.76 5.88 -10.32
CA LEU A 23 -27.80 5.29 -9.38
C LEU A 23 -27.36 3.90 -9.83
N CYS A 24 -26.07 3.64 -9.75
CA CYS A 24 -25.55 2.28 -9.78
C CYS A 24 -25.46 1.72 -8.35
N ARG A 25 -26.26 0.72 -7.99
CA ARG A 25 -26.24 0.08 -6.66
C ARG A 25 -24.96 -0.67 -6.38
N ARG A 26 -24.22 -1.07 -7.43
CA ARG A 26 -22.95 -1.78 -7.28
C ARG A 26 -21.82 -0.91 -6.75
N CYS A 27 -21.70 0.32 -7.26
CA CYS A 27 -20.58 1.20 -6.89
C CYS A 27 -21.01 2.59 -6.42
N LEU A 28 -22.32 2.83 -6.27
CA LEU A 28 -22.94 4.12 -5.93
C LEU A 28 -22.55 5.24 -6.90
N ALA A 29 -22.31 4.91 -8.17
CA ALA A 29 -22.08 5.92 -9.20
C ALA A 29 -23.36 6.72 -9.45
N PRO A 30 -23.29 8.07 -9.49
CA PRO A 30 -24.44 8.93 -9.74
C PRO A 30 -24.86 8.87 -11.21
N LYS A 31 -26.00 9.51 -11.52
CA LYS A 31 -26.64 9.54 -12.85
C LYS A 31 -25.68 9.90 -13.99
N GLU A 32 -24.78 10.84 -13.78
CA GLU A 32 -23.82 11.34 -14.78
C GLU A 32 -22.83 10.25 -15.25
N ARG A 33 -22.75 9.16 -14.50
CA ARG A 33 -21.88 8.02 -14.81
C ARG A 33 -22.65 6.82 -15.36
N ILE A 34 -23.96 6.98 -15.67
CA ILE A 34 -24.81 5.96 -16.24
C ILE A 34 -25.13 6.34 -17.66
N GLN A 35 -24.84 5.44 -18.58
CA GLN A 35 -25.09 5.60 -20.01
C GLN A 35 -26.17 4.61 -20.46
N GLU A 36 -27.10 5.07 -21.27
CA GLU A 36 -28.06 4.22 -21.94
C GLU A 36 -27.52 3.83 -23.33
N GLU A 37 -27.42 2.54 -23.60
CA GLU A 37 -27.01 2.02 -24.89
C GLU A 37 -28.21 2.03 -25.88
N ALA A 38 -27.92 1.86 -27.16
CA ALA A 38 -28.94 1.80 -28.23
C ALA A 38 -30.00 0.69 -28.00
N SER A 39 -29.66 -0.34 -27.22
CA SER A 39 -30.55 -1.43 -26.80
C SER A 39 -31.49 -1.05 -25.64
N GLY A 40 -31.42 0.17 -25.10
CA GLY A 40 -32.14 0.58 -23.89
C GLY A 40 -31.53 0.07 -22.58
N VAL A 41 -30.40 -0.63 -22.65
CA VAL A 41 -29.68 -1.13 -21.45
C VAL A 41 -28.89 0.01 -20.80
N LEU A 42 -29.07 0.19 -19.50
CA LEU A 42 -28.29 1.15 -18.72
C LEU A 42 -26.98 0.51 -18.26
N VAL A 43 -25.86 1.17 -18.51
CA VAL A 43 -24.50 0.70 -18.15
C VAL A 43 -23.79 1.74 -17.30
N CYS A 44 -23.21 1.30 -16.20
CA CYS A 44 -22.39 2.13 -15.33
C CYS A 44 -20.96 2.25 -15.88
N GLN A 45 -20.55 3.46 -16.19
CA GLN A 45 -19.23 3.78 -16.73
C GLN A 45 -18.07 3.53 -15.73
N ASP A 46 -18.37 3.51 -14.42
CA ASP A 46 -17.35 3.33 -13.39
C ASP A 46 -17.03 1.86 -13.10
N CYS A 47 -18.04 0.97 -13.14
CA CYS A 47 -17.85 -0.44 -12.75
C CYS A 47 -18.28 -1.46 -13.80
N GLY A 48 -18.79 -1.01 -14.95
CA GLY A 48 -19.24 -1.87 -16.05
C GLY A 48 -20.48 -2.71 -15.74
N ALA A 49 -21.18 -2.45 -14.63
CA ALA A 49 -22.44 -3.13 -14.35
C ALA A 49 -23.56 -2.61 -15.25
N SER A 50 -24.52 -3.47 -15.60
CA SER A 50 -25.67 -3.13 -16.44
C SER A 50 -27.00 -3.26 -15.69
N SER A 51 -28.06 -2.69 -16.26
CA SER A 51 -29.43 -2.87 -15.76
C SER A 51 -29.94 -4.30 -15.93
N MET A 52 -29.26 -5.12 -16.72
CA MET A 52 -29.52 -6.54 -16.86
C MET A 52 -28.97 -7.39 -15.74
N ASP A 53 -28.00 -6.82 -14.95
CA ASP A 53 -27.40 -7.51 -13.81
C ASP A 53 -28.36 -7.46 -12.61
N GLY A 54 -28.49 -8.60 -11.92
CA GLY A 54 -29.20 -8.69 -10.65
C GLY A 54 -28.24 -8.57 -9.46
N CYS A 55 -28.70 -8.01 -8.36
CA CYS A 55 -27.98 -8.07 -7.10
C CYS A 55 -28.90 -8.45 -5.94
N ALA A 56 -28.40 -9.27 -5.03
CA ALA A 56 -29.06 -9.57 -3.77
C ALA A 56 -28.15 -9.21 -2.61
N PHE A 57 -28.72 -8.71 -1.51
CA PHE A 57 -28.00 -8.36 -0.30
C PHE A 57 -28.28 -9.42 0.76
N GLN A 58 -27.27 -10.17 1.14
CA GLN A 58 -27.34 -11.13 2.23
C GLN A 58 -26.85 -10.49 3.53
N LYS A 59 -27.72 -10.41 4.53
CA LYS A 59 -27.33 -10.01 5.90
C LYS A 59 -26.53 -11.13 6.52
N ARG A 60 -25.34 -10.80 7.04
CA ARG A 60 -24.48 -11.75 7.75
C ARG A 60 -24.58 -11.56 9.24
N LEU A 61 -24.71 -12.65 9.95
CA LEU A 61 -24.64 -12.68 11.42
C LEU A 61 -23.24 -13.20 11.80
N LEU A 62 -22.48 -12.35 12.48
CA LEU A 62 -21.25 -12.75 13.12
C LEU A 62 -21.58 -13.22 14.53
N THR A 63 -21.12 -14.39 14.89
CA THR A 63 -21.14 -14.86 16.28
C THR A 63 -20.03 -14.17 17.05
N LYS A 64 -20.35 -13.71 18.27
CA LYS A 64 -19.33 -13.21 19.19
C LYS A 64 -18.35 -14.36 19.47
N GLY A 65 -17.07 -14.13 19.22
CA GLY A 65 -16.00 -15.07 19.46
C GLY A 65 -14.99 -14.50 20.45
N SER A 66 -14.17 -15.34 21.05
CA SER A 66 -12.99 -14.89 21.78
C SER A 66 -11.84 -14.77 20.80
N HIS A 67 -11.28 -13.58 20.65
CA HIS A 67 -10.15 -13.30 19.78
C HIS A 67 -8.94 -12.92 20.64
N ARG A 68 -7.81 -13.53 20.36
CA ARG A 68 -6.57 -13.30 21.10
C ARG A 68 -5.49 -12.75 20.16
N LEU A 69 -4.90 -11.64 20.57
CA LEU A 69 -3.69 -11.09 19.96
C LEU A 69 -2.46 -11.76 20.62
N GLN A 70 -1.57 -12.30 19.80
CA GLN A 70 -0.31 -12.89 20.24
C GLN A 70 0.84 -12.20 19.53
N LEU A 71 1.65 -11.49 20.29
CA LEU A 71 2.86 -10.81 19.80
C LEU A 71 4.09 -11.47 20.42
N ASP A 72 5.12 -11.66 19.61
CA ASP A 72 6.43 -12.17 19.99
C ASP A 72 7.48 -11.06 20.16
N PHE A 73 7.01 -9.81 20.20
CA PHE A 73 7.83 -8.59 20.36
C PHE A 73 7.10 -7.53 21.20
N SER A 74 7.85 -6.58 21.71
CA SER A 74 7.33 -5.40 22.39
C SER A 74 7.25 -4.22 21.42
N LEU A 75 6.20 -3.42 21.55
CA LEU A 75 6.06 -2.18 20.80
C LEU A 75 7.11 -1.14 21.27
N SER A 76 7.63 -0.36 20.36
CA SER A 76 8.43 0.82 20.72
C SER A 76 7.52 1.92 21.29
N LYS A 77 8.09 2.90 21.99
CA LYS A 77 7.31 4.03 22.55
C LYS A 77 6.44 4.76 21.53
N SER A 78 6.94 4.93 20.30
CA SER A 78 6.19 5.54 19.21
C SER A 78 5.06 4.64 18.71
N GLN A 79 5.29 3.33 18.67
CA GLN A 79 4.24 2.34 18.32
C GLN A 79 3.17 2.24 19.41
N GLU A 80 3.54 2.28 20.68
CA GLU A 80 2.58 2.35 21.80
C GLU A 80 1.68 3.59 21.73
N ALA A 81 2.24 4.75 21.35
CA ALA A 81 1.46 5.95 21.13
C ALA A 81 0.46 5.77 19.97
N GLY A 82 0.89 5.15 18.88
CA GLY A 82 0.02 4.78 17.75
C GLY A 82 -1.05 3.77 18.14
N SER A 83 -0.70 2.74 18.93
CA SER A 83 -1.65 1.74 19.41
C SER A 83 -2.73 2.36 20.32
N ARG A 84 -2.33 3.20 21.26
CA ARG A 84 -3.28 3.96 22.11
C ARG A 84 -4.21 4.84 21.28
N PHE A 85 -3.66 5.57 20.31
CA PHE A 85 -4.46 6.39 19.41
C PHE A 85 -5.56 5.58 18.69
N PHE A 86 -5.22 4.41 18.14
CA PHE A 86 -6.20 3.55 17.49
C PHE A 86 -7.20 2.93 18.46
N LEU A 87 -6.74 2.51 19.64
CA LEU A 87 -7.63 2.02 20.71
C LEU A 87 -8.66 3.07 21.11
N ASP A 88 -8.24 4.32 21.28
CA ASP A 88 -9.13 5.42 21.64
C ASP A 88 -10.11 5.73 20.50
N CYS A 89 -9.67 5.73 19.25
CA CYS A 89 -10.56 5.86 18.10
C CYS A 89 -11.65 4.76 18.09
N VAL A 90 -11.26 3.50 18.33
CA VAL A 90 -12.20 2.37 18.34
C VAL A 90 -13.15 2.45 19.55
N ARG A 91 -12.65 2.78 20.75
CA ARG A 91 -13.43 2.89 21.98
C ARG A 91 -14.49 3.98 21.89
N GLU A 92 -14.10 5.14 21.38
CA GLU A 92 -14.97 6.32 21.29
C GLU A 92 -15.77 6.39 19.99
N ARG A 93 -15.55 5.44 19.08
CA ARG A 93 -16.20 5.37 17.76
C ARG A 93 -15.99 6.63 16.92
N VAL A 94 -14.76 7.13 16.89
CA VAL A 94 -14.39 8.30 16.08
C VAL A 94 -13.43 7.93 14.96
N PRO A 95 -13.55 8.54 13.78
CA PRO A 95 -12.59 8.29 12.68
C PRO A 95 -11.20 8.81 13.06
N GLY A 96 -10.17 8.16 12.53
CA GLY A 96 -8.78 8.53 12.81
C GLY A 96 -7.89 8.49 11.58
N PHE A 97 -6.90 9.38 11.56
CA PHE A 97 -5.86 9.42 10.56
C PHE A 97 -4.48 9.36 11.22
N LEU A 98 -3.71 8.33 10.87
CA LEU A 98 -2.32 8.17 11.30
C LEU A 98 -1.38 8.50 10.15
N GLN A 99 -0.61 9.57 10.29
CA GLN A 99 0.55 9.82 9.44
C GLN A 99 1.79 9.22 10.11
N ALA A 100 2.43 8.23 9.50
CA ALA A 100 3.64 7.65 10.07
C ALA A 100 4.68 7.35 8.98
N VAL A 101 5.93 7.69 9.26
CA VAL A 101 7.05 7.48 8.33
C VAL A 101 7.17 6.03 7.89
N CYS A 102 7.85 5.81 6.75
CA CYS A 102 8.17 4.47 6.30
C CYS A 102 9.03 3.75 7.34
N GLY A 103 8.62 2.51 7.73
CA GLY A 103 9.32 1.76 8.78
C GLY A 103 8.92 2.11 10.21
N ALA A 104 7.86 2.90 10.43
CA ALA A 104 7.32 3.16 11.78
C ALA A 104 6.61 1.93 12.39
N GLY A 105 6.25 0.92 11.59
CA GLY A 105 5.49 -0.23 12.06
C GLY A 105 3.99 0.08 12.21
N LYS A 106 3.39 0.72 11.21
CA LYS A 106 1.96 1.08 11.20
C LYS A 106 1.04 -0.11 11.46
N THR A 107 1.38 -1.28 10.91
CA THR A 107 0.59 -2.50 11.09
C THR A 107 0.51 -2.92 12.56
N GLU A 108 1.62 -2.85 13.27
CA GLU A 108 1.68 -3.24 14.68
C GLU A 108 0.83 -2.32 15.56
N MET A 109 0.70 -1.05 15.20
CA MET A 109 -0.06 -0.05 15.95
C MET A 109 -1.58 -0.30 15.92
N VAL A 110 -2.12 -1.00 14.90
CA VAL A 110 -3.57 -1.23 14.80
C VAL A 110 -4.03 -2.54 15.45
N LEU A 111 -3.11 -3.43 15.84
CA LEU A 111 -3.43 -4.80 16.25
C LEU A 111 -4.31 -4.88 17.51
N GLU A 112 -4.02 -4.09 18.53
CA GLU A 112 -4.82 -4.05 19.76
C GLU A 112 -6.23 -3.51 19.50
N GLY A 113 -6.36 -2.46 18.68
CA GLY A 113 -7.64 -1.91 18.26
C GLY A 113 -8.48 -2.92 17.45
N ILE A 114 -7.83 -3.68 16.58
CA ILE A 114 -8.46 -4.80 15.84
C ILE A 114 -8.96 -5.86 16.82
N CYS A 115 -8.12 -6.28 17.77
CA CYS A 115 -8.49 -7.29 18.77
C CYS A 115 -9.69 -6.84 19.60
N MET A 116 -9.72 -5.57 20.05
CA MET A 116 -10.83 -5.00 20.79
C MET A 116 -12.11 -4.97 19.95
N ALA A 117 -12.04 -4.55 18.70
CA ALA A 117 -13.18 -4.51 17.78
C ALA A 117 -13.77 -5.91 17.55
N LEU A 118 -12.91 -6.91 17.28
CA LEU A 118 -13.32 -8.30 17.09
C LEU A 118 -14.00 -8.87 18.34
N ASN A 119 -13.46 -8.64 19.54
CA ASN A 119 -14.05 -9.09 20.80
C ASN A 119 -15.38 -8.36 21.12
N SER A 120 -15.59 -7.17 20.54
CA SER A 120 -16.89 -6.48 20.58
C SER A 120 -17.92 -7.04 19.58
N GLY A 121 -17.56 -8.08 18.82
CA GLY A 121 -18.40 -8.68 17.78
C GLY A 121 -18.45 -7.86 16.51
N TRP A 122 -17.47 -6.98 16.27
CA TRP A 122 -17.40 -6.16 15.07
C TRP A 122 -16.77 -6.92 13.92
N ARG A 123 -17.21 -6.61 12.72
CA ARG A 123 -16.53 -7.04 11.50
C ARG A 123 -15.50 -6.03 11.07
N VAL A 124 -14.27 -6.48 10.92
CA VAL A 124 -13.10 -5.66 10.62
C VAL A 124 -12.59 -5.94 9.23
N CYS A 125 -12.28 -4.91 8.45
CA CYS A 125 -11.58 -5.02 7.19
C CYS A 125 -10.35 -4.12 7.16
N ILE A 126 -9.21 -4.66 6.72
CA ILE A 126 -8.03 -3.89 6.35
C ILE A 126 -7.99 -3.85 4.83
N ALA A 127 -8.12 -2.67 4.24
CA ALA A 127 -8.11 -2.49 2.80
C ALA A 127 -6.86 -1.72 2.35
N ILE A 128 -6.18 -2.26 1.33
CA ILE A 128 -4.89 -1.79 0.84
C ILE A 128 -4.94 -1.68 -0.67
N PRO A 129 -4.28 -0.71 -1.32
CA PRO A 129 -4.35 -0.56 -2.77
C PRO A 129 -3.76 -1.72 -3.58
N ARG A 130 -2.79 -2.46 -3.05
CA ARG A 130 -1.94 -3.38 -3.82
C ARG A 130 -2.02 -4.83 -3.35
N LYS A 131 -2.23 -5.77 -4.29
CA LYS A 131 -2.32 -7.22 -4.05
C LYS A 131 -1.10 -7.82 -3.30
N PRO A 132 0.17 -7.54 -3.64
CA PRO A 132 1.31 -8.14 -2.92
C PRO A 132 1.32 -7.79 -1.43
N VAL A 133 0.90 -6.57 -1.07
CA VAL A 133 0.84 -6.13 0.33
C VAL A 133 -0.27 -6.85 1.10
N VAL A 134 -1.42 -7.11 0.46
CA VAL A 134 -2.51 -7.91 1.04
C VAL A 134 -2.03 -9.31 1.41
N ILE A 135 -1.29 -9.97 0.52
CA ILE A 135 -0.76 -11.32 0.75
C ILE A 135 0.24 -11.34 1.90
N GLU A 136 1.20 -10.40 1.90
CA GLU A 136 2.19 -10.29 2.99
C GLU A 136 1.51 -10.03 4.34
N LEU A 137 0.59 -9.08 4.38
CA LEU A 137 -0.14 -8.74 5.59
C LEU A 137 -0.99 -9.90 6.11
N TYR A 138 -1.62 -10.67 5.21
CA TYR A 138 -2.38 -11.86 5.59
C TYR A 138 -1.52 -12.86 6.37
N HIS A 139 -0.33 -13.20 5.86
CA HIS A 139 0.57 -14.13 6.53
C HIS A 139 1.06 -13.61 7.88
N ARG A 140 1.29 -12.31 8.00
CA ARG A 140 1.67 -11.67 9.27
C ARG A 140 0.52 -11.71 10.28
N LEU A 141 -0.68 -11.28 9.90
CA LEU A 141 -1.83 -11.24 10.79
C LEU A 141 -2.29 -12.63 11.22
N LYS A 142 -2.12 -13.64 10.37
CA LYS A 142 -2.42 -15.04 10.74
C LYS A 142 -1.57 -15.53 11.92
N ARG A 143 -0.33 -15.05 12.06
CA ARG A 143 0.53 -15.33 13.22
C ARG A 143 0.08 -14.58 14.47
N TYR A 144 -0.35 -13.31 14.29
CA TYR A 144 -0.79 -12.47 15.40
C TYR A 144 -2.19 -12.81 15.93
N PHE A 145 -3.04 -13.39 15.09
CA PHE A 145 -4.41 -13.80 15.40
C PHE A 145 -4.63 -15.29 15.12
N PRO A 146 -3.96 -16.21 15.85
CA PRO A 146 -3.92 -17.63 15.50
C PRO A 146 -5.29 -18.32 15.55
N ILE A 147 -6.19 -17.89 16.44
CA ILE A 147 -7.54 -18.47 16.65
C ILE A 147 -8.64 -17.69 15.92
N THR A 148 -8.31 -16.57 15.23
CA THR A 148 -9.29 -15.76 14.52
C THR A 148 -9.45 -16.27 13.09
N SER A 149 -10.70 -16.45 12.64
CA SER A 149 -10.97 -16.66 11.21
C SER A 149 -10.60 -15.42 10.44
N LEU A 150 -9.56 -15.55 9.63
CA LEU A 150 -8.99 -14.48 8.80
C LEU A 150 -9.04 -14.91 7.34
N LYS A 151 -9.52 -14.02 6.49
CA LYS A 151 -9.57 -14.24 5.04
C LYS A 151 -8.92 -13.07 4.29
N MET A 152 -8.45 -13.36 3.07
CA MET A 152 -7.94 -12.32 2.17
C MET A 152 -8.74 -12.31 0.86
N LEU A 153 -8.92 -11.10 0.30
CA LEU A 153 -9.59 -10.87 -0.97
C LEU A 153 -8.71 -10.03 -1.90
N HIS A 154 -8.37 -10.62 -3.04
CA HIS A 154 -7.68 -9.92 -4.12
C HIS A 154 -7.92 -10.62 -5.46
N GLY A 155 -8.04 -9.85 -6.54
CA GLY A 155 -8.21 -10.41 -7.90
C GLY A 155 -9.36 -11.41 -7.98
N GLU A 156 -9.04 -12.67 -8.30
CA GLU A 156 -10.01 -13.74 -8.51
C GLU A 156 -10.48 -14.44 -7.22
N MET A 157 -9.84 -14.20 -6.08
CA MET A 157 -10.25 -14.79 -4.80
C MET A 157 -11.55 -14.15 -4.30
N LYS A 158 -12.63 -14.93 -4.27
CA LYS A 158 -13.99 -14.43 -3.96
C LYS A 158 -14.53 -14.94 -2.61
N ASP A 159 -13.86 -15.88 -1.96
CA ASP A 159 -14.38 -16.54 -0.76
C ASP A 159 -13.92 -15.84 0.53
N ASP A 160 -14.87 -15.18 1.20
CA ASP A 160 -14.68 -14.55 2.50
C ASP A 160 -15.36 -15.30 3.66
N GLN A 161 -16.12 -16.37 3.39
CA GLN A 161 -16.74 -17.31 4.33
C GLN A 161 -17.11 -16.73 5.71
N ASN A 162 -17.72 -15.54 5.76
CA ASN A 162 -18.12 -14.86 7.00
C ASN A 162 -16.99 -14.59 8.01
N ALA A 163 -15.74 -14.47 7.56
CA ALA A 163 -14.63 -14.16 8.45
C ALA A 163 -14.84 -12.81 9.16
N PRO A 164 -14.63 -12.73 10.48
CA PRO A 164 -14.75 -11.48 11.22
C PRO A 164 -13.61 -10.50 10.89
N LEU A 165 -12.46 -11.01 10.47
CA LEU A 165 -11.31 -10.20 10.02
C LEU A 165 -11.01 -10.48 8.54
N LEU A 166 -11.04 -9.43 7.74
CA LEU A 166 -10.79 -9.48 6.31
C LEU A 166 -9.62 -8.58 5.93
N ILE A 167 -8.75 -9.07 5.06
CA ILE A 167 -7.74 -8.23 4.39
C ILE A 167 -8.08 -8.20 2.90
N SER A 168 -8.19 -7.01 2.33
CA SER A 168 -8.70 -6.86 0.97
C SER A 168 -7.91 -5.84 0.16
N THR A 169 -7.91 -6.00 -1.15
CA THR A 169 -7.61 -4.84 -2.00
C THR A 169 -8.81 -3.90 -2.02
N ILE A 170 -8.57 -2.58 -2.10
CA ILE A 170 -9.65 -1.57 -2.07
C ILE A 170 -10.72 -1.81 -3.16
N PRO A 171 -10.37 -2.16 -4.43
CA PRO A 171 -11.39 -2.45 -5.44
C PRO A 171 -12.35 -3.60 -5.07
N GLN A 172 -11.91 -4.57 -4.26
CA GLN A 172 -12.77 -5.68 -3.83
C GLN A 172 -13.88 -5.25 -2.85
N LEU A 173 -13.80 -4.06 -2.27
CA LEU A 173 -14.87 -3.47 -1.45
C LEU A 173 -16.16 -3.25 -2.25
N ILE A 174 -16.11 -3.33 -3.59
CA ILE A 174 -17.30 -3.30 -4.47
C ILE A 174 -18.34 -4.37 -4.09
N HIS A 175 -17.90 -5.49 -3.52
CA HIS A 175 -18.76 -6.59 -3.11
C HIS A 175 -19.48 -6.39 -1.77
N TYR A 176 -19.24 -5.28 -1.07
CA TYR A 176 -19.77 -5.03 0.26
C TYR A 176 -20.62 -3.77 0.32
N GLN A 177 -21.67 -3.80 1.14
CA GLN A 177 -22.52 -2.66 1.44
C GLN A 177 -22.86 -2.67 2.92
N ALA A 178 -22.53 -1.59 3.64
CA ALA A 178 -22.79 -1.44 5.08
C ALA A 178 -22.38 -2.70 5.88
N GLU A 179 -21.20 -3.21 5.62
CA GLU A 179 -20.75 -4.51 6.15
C GLU A 179 -19.78 -4.37 7.31
N PHE A 180 -18.86 -3.41 7.25
CA PHE A 180 -17.77 -3.32 8.22
C PHE A 180 -18.08 -2.31 9.32
N ASP A 181 -17.85 -2.74 10.57
CA ASP A 181 -17.92 -1.87 11.74
C ASP A 181 -16.64 -1.05 11.88
N LEU A 182 -15.50 -1.66 11.49
CA LEU A 182 -14.19 -1.02 11.44
C LEU A 182 -13.56 -1.28 10.08
N LEU A 183 -13.27 -0.21 9.34
CA LEU A 183 -12.53 -0.26 8.09
C LEU A 183 -11.21 0.50 8.25
N ILE A 184 -10.11 -0.21 8.08
CA ILE A 184 -8.75 0.35 8.16
C ILE A 184 -8.20 0.46 6.74
N LEU A 185 -7.87 1.67 6.30
CA LEU A 185 -7.21 1.91 5.02
C LEU A 185 -5.72 2.14 5.25
N ASP A 186 -4.88 1.32 4.65
CA ASP A 186 -3.43 1.57 4.63
C ASP A 186 -2.97 2.01 3.25
N GLU A 187 -1.90 2.79 3.21
CA GLU A 187 -1.29 3.31 1.99
C GLU A 187 -2.25 4.16 1.13
N ILE A 188 -3.08 5.01 1.73
CA ILE A 188 -4.06 5.84 1.00
C ILE A 188 -3.41 6.87 0.06
N ASP A 189 -2.12 7.14 0.22
CA ASP A 189 -1.30 7.98 -0.66
C ASP A 189 -0.82 7.24 -1.92
N ALA A 190 -1.09 5.92 -2.03
CA ALA A 190 -0.67 5.11 -3.16
C ALA A 190 -1.67 5.13 -4.32
N TYR A 191 -1.13 4.99 -5.54
CA TYR A 191 -1.95 4.63 -6.70
C TYR A 191 -2.49 3.19 -6.53
N PRO A 192 -3.74 2.90 -6.92
CA PRO A 192 -4.71 3.76 -7.61
C PRO A 192 -5.67 4.53 -6.68
N PHE A 193 -5.53 4.48 -5.36
CA PHE A 193 -6.51 5.08 -4.43
C PHE A 193 -6.44 6.61 -4.39
N ARG A 194 -5.22 7.17 -4.41
CA ARG A 194 -5.02 8.62 -4.34
C ARG A 194 -5.77 9.35 -5.45
N GLY A 195 -6.64 10.29 -5.08
CA GLY A 195 -7.44 11.10 -6.01
C GLY A 195 -8.56 10.33 -6.74
N ASN A 196 -8.76 9.05 -6.44
CA ASN A 196 -9.76 8.22 -7.10
C ASN A 196 -11.10 8.27 -6.38
N VAL A 197 -12.04 9.06 -6.92
CA VAL A 197 -13.39 9.24 -6.36
C VAL A 197 -14.19 7.93 -6.35
N TYR A 198 -14.01 7.08 -7.37
CA TYR A 198 -14.66 5.79 -7.44
C TYR A 198 -14.26 4.88 -6.27
N LEU A 199 -12.97 4.75 -5.97
CA LEU A 199 -12.51 3.92 -4.86
C LEU A 199 -12.91 4.50 -3.50
N LYS A 200 -12.95 5.83 -3.34
CA LYS A 200 -13.48 6.48 -2.14
C LYS A 200 -14.95 6.12 -1.91
N ARG A 201 -15.78 6.11 -2.95
CA ARG A 201 -17.18 5.67 -2.86
C ARG A 201 -17.32 4.21 -2.42
N LEU A 202 -16.47 3.30 -2.92
CA LEU A 202 -16.47 1.90 -2.50
C LEU A 202 -16.18 1.76 -1.00
N VAL A 203 -15.25 2.54 -0.47
CA VAL A 203 -14.93 2.59 0.95
C VAL A 203 -16.15 3.02 1.77
N GLN A 204 -16.78 4.13 1.39
CA GLN A 204 -17.98 4.64 2.07
C GLN A 204 -19.14 3.65 2.00
N LYS A 205 -19.36 3.02 0.85
CA LYS A 205 -20.38 2.00 0.66
C LYS A 205 -20.19 0.79 1.56
N ALA A 206 -18.94 0.32 1.71
CA ALA A 206 -18.62 -0.88 2.47
C ALA A 206 -18.70 -0.66 3.99
N LEU A 207 -18.49 0.56 4.46
CA LEU A 207 -18.57 0.94 5.85
C LEU A 207 -20.05 1.02 6.32
N LYS A 208 -20.35 0.54 7.53
CA LYS A 208 -21.65 0.75 8.16
C LYS A 208 -21.88 2.22 8.47
N PRO A 209 -23.14 2.70 8.54
CA PRO A 209 -23.42 4.09 8.95
C PRO A 209 -22.82 4.47 10.31
N THR A 210 -22.75 3.50 11.23
CA THR A 210 -22.15 3.64 12.58
C THR A 210 -20.69 3.13 12.61
N GLY A 211 -20.14 2.76 11.46
CA GLY A 211 -18.80 2.20 11.35
C GLY A 211 -17.70 3.27 11.44
N ILE A 212 -16.50 2.84 11.77
CA ILE A 212 -15.35 3.70 11.96
C ILE A 212 -14.38 3.51 10.79
N LEU A 213 -13.92 4.61 10.22
CA LEU A 213 -12.86 4.65 9.24
C LEU A 213 -11.55 5.08 9.90
N LEU A 214 -10.55 4.20 9.89
CA LEU A 214 -9.17 4.52 10.28
C LEU A 214 -8.30 4.53 9.05
N GLN A 215 -7.54 5.59 8.87
CA GLN A 215 -6.70 5.80 7.68
C GLN A 215 -5.24 5.90 8.08
N MET A 216 -4.36 5.30 7.28
CA MET A 216 -2.91 5.35 7.49
C MET A 216 -2.19 5.76 6.21
N SER A 217 -1.18 6.61 6.38
CA SER A 217 -0.33 7.04 5.26
C SER A 217 1.08 7.39 5.72
N ALA A 218 2.05 7.30 4.82
CA ALA A 218 3.38 7.84 5.08
C ALA A 218 3.50 9.31 4.67
N THR A 219 2.71 9.72 3.70
CA THR A 219 2.67 11.11 3.21
C THR A 219 1.25 11.67 3.34
N MET A 220 1.15 12.99 3.45
CA MET A 220 -0.10 13.71 3.50
C MET A 220 -0.09 14.80 2.43
N ASP A 221 -1.16 14.87 1.65
CA ASP A 221 -1.38 15.96 0.70
C ASP A 221 -2.34 17.02 1.26
N LEU A 222 -2.45 18.15 0.55
CA LEU A 222 -3.31 19.25 0.98
C LEU A 222 -4.80 18.88 1.03
N ALA A 223 -5.24 17.91 0.21
CA ALA A 223 -6.64 17.50 0.21
C ALA A 223 -6.96 16.71 1.48
N ILE A 224 -6.08 15.78 1.87
CA ILE A 224 -6.20 15.02 3.13
C ILE A 224 -6.10 15.96 4.33
N GLN A 225 -5.16 16.92 4.30
CA GLN A 225 -5.02 17.90 5.38
C GLN A 225 -6.30 18.71 5.58
N LYS A 226 -6.90 19.22 4.50
CA LYS A 226 -8.18 19.93 4.56
C LYS A 226 -9.32 19.05 5.09
N GLU A 227 -9.36 17.78 4.69
CA GLU A 227 -10.35 16.82 5.16
C GLU A 227 -10.25 16.62 6.68
N ILE A 228 -9.03 16.50 7.21
CA ILE A 228 -8.77 16.40 8.66
C ILE A 228 -9.19 17.69 9.39
N GLU A 229 -8.81 18.86 8.85
CA GLU A 229 -9.13 20.16 9.47
C GLU A 229 -10.63 20.48 9.46
N GLN A 230 -11.38 19.98 8.47
CA GLN A 230 -12.83 20.21 8.31
C GLN A 230 -13.70 19.15 8.96
N SER A 231 -13.14 18.03 9.39
CA SER A 231 -13.86 16.89 9.89
C SER A 231 -13.49 16.58 11.35
N SER A 232 -14.37 15.86 12.06
CA SER A 232 -14.09 15.37 13.42
C SER A 232 -13.12 14.16 13.41
N ILE A 233 -12.13 14.17 12.51
CA ILE A 233 -11.15 13.09 12.38
C ILE A 233 -10.02 13.35 13.37
N ARG A 234 -9.74 12.39 14.23
CA ARG A 234 -8.54 12.45 15.09
C ARG A 234 -7.28 12.29 14.24
N PHE A 235 -6.25 13.03 14.58
CA PHE A 235 -4.98 13.00 13.86
C PHE A 235 -3.81 12.72 14.79
N LEU A 236 -2.95 11.78 14.35
CA LEU A 236 -1.66 11.53 15.00
C LEU A 236 -0.56 11.48 13.95
N ARG A 237 0.58 12.13 14.23
CA ARG A 237 1.80 12.04 13.42
C ARG A 237 2.90 11.30 14.18
N ILE A 238 3.51 10.31 13.52
CA ILE A 238 4.67 9.58 14.02
C ILE A 238 5.82 9.78 13.03
N SER A 239 6.86 10.48 13.47
CA SER A 239 8.04 10.82 12.65
C SER A 239 9.21 9.87 12.89
N GLU A 240 9.03 8.83 13.69
CA GLU A 240 10.09 7.91 14.11
C GLU A 240 9.87 6.50 13.58
N ARG A 241 10.94 5.85 13.13
CA ARG A 241 10.93 4.42 12.85
C ARG A 241 10.86 3.61 14.14
N TYR A 242 10.30 2.40 14.10
CA TYR A 242 10.13 1.56 15.30
C TYR A 242 11.44 1.27 16.05
N HIS A 243 12.56 1.21 15.36
CA HIS A 243 13.90 0.99 15.96
C HIS A 243 14.65 2.29 16.32
N GLY A 244 14.05 3.45 16.12
CA GLY A 244 14.60 4.74 16.52
C GLY A 244 15.66 5.34 15.59
N HIS A 245 16.16 4.68 14.57
CA HIS A 245 17.13 5.25 13.65
C HIS A 245 16.50 6.23 12.66
N PRO A 246 17.18 7.32 12.27
CA PRO A 246 16.67 8.26 11.28
C PRO A 246 16.52 7.62 9.90
N LEU A 247 15.76 8.27 9.03
CA LEU A 247 15.69 7.91 7.62
C LEU A 247 17.00 8.27 6.91
N ASP A 248 17.51 7.38 6.08
CA ASP A 248 18.70 7.65 5.27
C ASP A 248 18.40 8.73 4.23
N LEU A 249 19.35 9.66 4.05
CA LEU A 249 19.21 10.74 3.08
C LEU A 249 19.71 10.30 1.70
N PRO A 250 18.87 10.42 0.66
CA PRO A 250 19.30 10.11 -0.71
C PRO A 250 20.39 11.04 -1.20
N ARG A 251 21.35 10.49 -1.92
CA ARG A 251 22.39 11.24 -2.64
C ARG A 251 22.07 11.25 -4.14
N CYS A 252 22.19 12.42 -4.77
CA CYS A 252 22.03 12.55 -6.21
C CYS A 252 23.35 12.27 -6.92
N VAL A 253 23.30 11.44 -7.96
CA VAL A 253 24.42 11.14 -8.86
C VAL A 253 24.03 11.61 -10.27
N GLN A 254 24.85 12.50 -10.84
CA GLN A 254 24.62 12.97 -12.20
C GLN A 254 25.13 11.94 -13.20
N VAL A 255 24.27 11.53 -14.13
CA VAL A 255 24.58 10.56 -15.18
C VAL A 255 24.04 11.08 -16.51
N THR A 256 24.92 11.66 -17.32
CA THR A 256 24.52 12.34 -18.57
C THR A 256 24.25 11.38 -19.72
N ASN A 257 24.93 10.22 -19.73
CA ASN A 257 24.94 9.28 -20.85
C ASN A 257 24.19 7.96 -20.56
N LEU A 258 23.24 7.95 -19.61
CA LEU A 258 22.57 6.74 -19.13
C LEU A 258 22.05 5.86 -20.28
N TYR A 259 21.13 6.39 -21.08
CA TYR A 259 20.50 5.63 -22.17
C TYR A 259 21.50 5.20 -23.25
N ARG A 260 22.46 6.07 -23.60
CA ARG A 260 23.48 5.76 -24.62
C ARG A 260 24.40 4.63 -24.17
N SER A 261 24.81 4.61 -22.91
CA SER A 261 25.65 3.55 -22.36
C SER A 261 24.89 2.23 -22.27
N LEU A 262 23.67 2.25 -21.71
CA LEU A 262 22.85 1.06 -21.56
C LEU A 262 22.44 0.43 -22.89
N SER A 263 22.18 1.21 -23.94
CA SER A 263 21.88 0.68 -25.28
C SER A 263 23.06 -0.09 -25.90
N ARG A 264 24.28 0.22 -25.49
CA ARG A 264 25.50 -0.48 -25.84
C ARG A 264 25.80 -1.68 -24.92
N GLY A 265 24.95 -1.92 -23.91
CA GLY A 265 25.15 -2.97 -22.92
C GLY A 265 26.22 -2.63 -21.87
N VAL A 266 26.58 -1.35 -21.72
CA VAL A 266 27.62 -0.89 -20.78
C VAL A 266 26.98 -0.02 -19.69
N LEU A 267 27.38 -0.21 -18.44
CA LEU A 267 27.01 0.68 -17.35
C LEU A 267 27.79 1.99 -17.44
N PRO A 268 27.15 3.15 -17.17
CA PRO A 268 27.90 4.38 -16.93
C PRO A 268 28.98 4.20 -15.85
N GLU A 269 30.13 4.80 -16.01
CA GLU A 269 31.29 4.59 -15.13
C GLU A 269 30.96 4.93 -13.66
N GLU A 270 30.25 6.04 -13.44
CA GLU A 270 29.86 6.49 -12.12
C GLU A 270 28.98 5.46 -11.38
N ILE A 271 28.10 4.79 -12.14
CA ILE A 271 27.22 3.73 -11.62
C ILE A 271 28.02 2.45 -11.38
N ALA A 272 28.88 2.07 -12.33
CA ALA A 272 29.68 0.86 -12.24
C ALA A 272 30.60 0.86 -11.02
N LEU A 273 31.26 1.98 -10.73
CA LEU A 273 32.11 2.16 -9.55
C LEU A 273 31.35 1.97 -8.24
N ILE A 274 30.15 2.55 -8.14
CA ILE A 274 29.32 2.43 -6.93
C ILE A 274 28.82 0.98 -6.77
N LEU A 275 28.35 0.36 -7.83
CA LEU A 275 27.86 -1.02 -7.79
C LEU A 275 28.95 -2.01 -7.41
N LYS A 276 30.17 -1.86 -7.93
CA LYS A 276 31.33 -2.67 -7.52
C LYS A 276 31.65 -2.53 -6.03
N LYS A 277 31.54 -1.30 -5.47
CA LYS A 277 31.68 -1.08 -4.04
C LYS A 277 30.63 -1.85 -3.25
N TRP A 278 29.33 -1.72 -3.64
CA TRP A 278 28.24 -2.39 -2.95
C TRP A 278 28.28 -3.91 -3.09
N GLN A 279 28.76 -4.43 -4.24
CA GLN A 279 29.00 -5.86 -4.45
C GLN A 279 30.11 -6.38 -3.50
N LYS A 280 31.21 -5.66 -3.37
CA LYS A 280 32.28 -6.00 -2.42
C LYS A 280 31.78 -6.06 -0.96
N ASP A 281 30.85 -5.16 -0.59
CA ASP A 281 30.19 -5.13 0.70
C ASP A 281 29.08 -6.19 0.86
N LYS A 282 28.83 -7.02 -0.18
CA LYS A 282 27.74 -8.03 -0.26
C LYS A 282 26.35 -7.47 0.09
N LYS A 283 26.09 -6.22 -0.31
CA LYS A 283 24.80 -5.58 -0.07
C LYS A 283 23.80 -5.94 -1.16
N PRO A 284 22.61 -6.45 -0.84
CA PRO A 284 21.55 -6.61 -1.82
C PRO A 284 21.12 -5.23 -2.35
N ILE A 285 20.90 -5.13 -3.65
CA ILE A 285 20.62 -3.86 -4.33
C ILE A 285 19.22 -3.91 -4.97
N LEU A 286 18.36 -2.97 -4.59
CA LEU A 286 17.09 -2.77 -5.27
C LEU A 286 17.22 -1.57 -6.21
N CYS A 287 17.16 -1.84 -7.52
CA CYS A 287 17.33 -0.85 -8.57
C CYS A 287 15.98 -0.50 -9.21
N PHE A 288 15.51 0.73 -9.00
CA PHE A 288 14.27 1.22 -9.57
C PHE A 288 14.50 1.87 -10.93
N VAL A 289 13.60 1.58 -11.87
CA VAL A 289 13.59 2.13 -13.24
C VAL A 289 12.21 2.68 -13.57
N SER A 290 12.14 3.68 -14.47
CA SER A 290 10.87 4.32 -14.84
C SER A 290 9.94 3.39 -15.62
N LYS A 291 10.48 2.47 -16.42
CA LYS A 291 9.72 1.58 -17.32
C LYS A 291 10.46 0.27 -17.58
N GLU A 292 9.70 -0.75 -17.98
CA GLU A 292 10.20 -2.08 -18.29
C GLU A 292 11.34 -2.07 -19.32
N THR A 293 11.17 -1.31 -20.41
CA THR A 293 12.18 -1.25 -21.48
C THR A 293 13.54 -0.78 -20.98
N LEU A 294 13.58 0.22 -20.08
CA LEU A 294 14.82 0.62 -19.42
C LEU A 294 15.33 -0.48 -18.49
N GLY A 295 14.44 -1.15 -17.76
CA GLY A 295 14.80 -2.26 -16.87
C GLY A 295 15.52 -3.40 -17.61
N ARG A 296 15.07 -3.75 -18.80
CA ARG A 296 15.73 -4.76 -19.66
C ARG A 296 17.14 -4.34 -20.09
N LEU A 297 17.31 -3.06 -20.44
CA LEU A 297 18.64 -2.52 -20.78
C LEU A 297 19.57 -2.52 -19.57
N VAL A 298 19.06 -2.15 -18.39
CA VAL A 298 19.82 -2.15 -17.14
C VAL A 298 20.26 -3.57 -16.78
N VAL A 299 19.34 -4.56 -16.81
CA VAL A 299 19.71 -5.97 -16.51
C VAL A 299 20.75 -6.48 -17.48
N LYS A 300 20.60 -6.22 -18.79
CA LYS A 300 21.61 -6.61 -19.78
C LYS A 300 22.99 -6.03 -19.47
N ALA A 301 23.06 -4.74 -19.18
CA ALA A 301 24.32 -4.06 -18.86
C ALA A 301 24.94 -4.57 -17.54
N LEU A 302 24.10 -4.87 -16.53
CA LEU A 302 24.53 -5.46 -15.25
C LEU A 302 25.13 -6.85 -15.45
N GLN A 303 24.47 -7.73 -16.22
CA GLN A 303 24.95 -9.08 -16.50
C GLN A 303 26.25 -9.06 -17.31
N GLN A 304 26.39 -8.14 -18.27
CA GLN A 304 27.65 -7.94 -18.99
C GLN A 304 28.78 -7.41 -18.09
N GLY A 305 28.43 -6.68 -17.03
CA GLY A 305 29.32 -6.22 -15.97
C GLY A 305 29.60 -7.23 -14.86
N ALA A 306 29.23 -8.52 -15.06
CA ALA A 306 29.40 -9.63 -14.12
C ALA A 306 28.61 -9.49 -12.81
N PHE A 307 27.44 -8.83 -12.85
CA PHE A 307 26.49 -8.79 -11.73
C PHE A 307 25.36 -9.81 -11.96
N SER A 308 24.95 -10.51 -10.90
CA SER A 308 23.72 -11.30 -10.92
C SER A 308 22.53 -10.36 -10.78
N ALA A 309 21.71 -10.23 -11.83
CA ALA A 309 20.61 -9.29 -11.89
C ALA A 309 19.35 -9.89 -12.52
N GLU A 310 18.20 -9.61 -11.92
CA GLU A 310 16.86 -10.02 -12.37
C GLU A 310 15.91 -8.82 -12.45
N LEU A 311 14.90 -8.90 -13.34
CA LEU A 311 13.88 -7.85 -13.52
C LEU A 311 12.50 -8.32 -13.02
N ILE A 312 11.88 -7.52 -12.14
CA ILE A 312 10.47 -7.69 -11.76
C ILE A 312 9.65 -6.46 -12.18
N TYR A 313 8.55 -6.72 -12.89
CA TYR A 313 7.55 -5.72 -13.29
C TYR A 313 6.15 -6.34 -13.28
N SER A 314 5.10 -5.57 -13.58
CA SER A 314 3.69 -5.97 -13.43
C SER A 314 3.29 -7.25 -14.16
N GLN A 315 3.95 -7.59 -15.28
CA GLN A 315 3.66 -8.77 -16.11
C GLN A 315 4.65 -9.94 -15.87
N THR A 316 5.50 -9.85 -14.85
CA THR A 316 6.43 -10.95 -14.52
C THR A 316 5.65 -12.21 -14.12
N LYS A 317 5.91 -13.33 -14.78
CA LYS A 317 5.14 -14.58 -14.59
C LYS A 317 5.34 -15.25 -13.23
N GLN A 318 6.50 -15.16 -12.63
CA GLN A 318 6.83 -15.80 -11.34
C GLN A 318 7.54 -14.83 -10.38
N PRO A 319 6.89 -13.73 -9.97
CA PRO A 319 7.54 -12.69 -9.17
C PRO A 319 8.00 -13.22 -7.80
N TYR A 320 7.28 -14.14 -7.19
CA TYR A 320 7.63 -14.69 -5.88
C TYR A 320 8.92 -15.51 -5.91
N ARG A 321 9.18 -16.27 -6.98
CA ARG A 321 10.44 -17.01 -7.16
C ARG A 321 11.64 -16.06 -7.19
N ILE A 322 11.55 -15.00 -7.97
CA ILE A 322 12.63 -14.01 -8.09
C ILE A 322 12.85 -13.30 -6.76
N LEU A 323 11.76 -12.93 -6.05
CA LEU A 323 11.86 -12.34 -4.71
C LEU A 323 12.52 -13.26 -3.69
N ASP A 324 12.27 -14.56 -3.75
CA ASP A 324 12.91 -15.54 -2.87
C ASP A 324 14.38 -15.74 -3.19
N GLN A 325 14.75 -15.78 -4.47
CA GLN A 325 16.17 -15.81 -4.91
C GLN A 325 16.91 -14.57 -4.41
N PHE A 326 16.28 -13.39 -4.51
CA PHE A 326 16.87 -12.15 -3.99
C PHE A 326 16.97 -12.15 -2.44
N ARG A 327 15.99 -12.70 -1.72
CA ARG A 327 16.08 -12.87 -0.26
C ARG A 327 17.20 -13.80 0.17
N ARG A 328 17.44 -14.87 -0.61
CA ARG A 328 18.56 -15.82 -0.38
C ARG A 328 19.90 -15.32 -0.87
N GLN A 329 19.95 -14.09 -1.42
CA GLN A 329 21.16 -13.51 -2.02
C GLN A 329 21.74 -14.32 -3.20
N GLU A 330 20.90 -15.11 -3.87
CA GLU A 330 21.21 -15.77 -5.13
C GLU A 330 21.24 -14.77 -6.29
N THR A 331 20.51 -13.67 -6.17
CA THR A 331 20.50 -12.51 -7.05
C THR A 331 21.02 -11.30 -6.29
N GLU A 332 22.05 -10.62 -6.81
CA GLU A 332 22.65 -9.45 -6.15
C GLU A 332 21.83 -8.17 -6.34
N ILE A 333 21.30 -8.01 -7.56
CA ILE A 333 20.59 -6.79 -7.98
C ILE A 333 19.20 -7.14 -8.49
N LEU A 334 18.19 -6.65 -7.81
CA LEU A 334 16.81 -6.75 -8.24
C LEU A 334 16.39 -5.45 -8.91
N VAL A 335 16.21 -5.49 -10.24
CA VAL A 335 15.70 -4.36 -11.02
C VAL A 335 14.19 -4.38 -11.01
N THR A 336 13.54 -3.24 -10.77
CA THR A 336 12.08 -3.17 -10.73
C THR A 336 11.57 -1.81 -11.18
N THR A 337 10.33 -1.78 -11.63
CA THR A 337 9.58 -0.53 -11.77
C THR A 337 9.09 -0.06 -10.39
N THR A 338 8.19 0.92 -10.33
CA THR A 338 7.56 1.34 -9.06
C THR A 338 6.74 0.23 -8.36
N LEU A 339 6.72 -0.99 -8.92
CA LEU A 339 5.99 -2.13 -8.36
C LEU A 339 6.44 -2.46 -6.93
N LEU A 340 7.75 -2.46 -6.65
CA LEU A 340 8.32 -2.79 -5.35
C LEU A 340 8.62 -1.58 -4.46
N GLU A 341 8.07 -0.40 -4.78
CA GLU A 341 8.17 0.75 -3.89
C GLU A 341 7.46 0.53 -2.54
N ARG A 342 6.62 -0.52 -2.46
CA ARG A 342 5.85 -0.93 -1.27
C ARG A 342 5.76 -2.46 -1.16
N GLY A 343 5.41 -2.97 0.01
CA GLY A 343 5.02 -4.36 0.24
C GLY A 343 6.16 -5.36 0.45
N VAL A 344 7.43 -5.00 0.35
CA VAL A 344 8.55 -5.91 0.57
C VAL A 344 9.61 -5.31 1.49
N THR A 345 10.27 -6.13 2.28
CA THR A 345 11.36 -5.73 3.17
C THR A 345 12.54 -6.66 2.97
N PHE A 346 13.72 -6.09 2.81
CA PHE A 346 14.97 -6.82 2.70
C PHE A 346 15.98 -6.24 3.68
N PRO A 347 16.72 -7.08 4.44
CA PRO A 347 17.80 -6.61 5.31
C PRO A 347 18.98 -6.11 4.47
N HIS A 348 19.80 -5.24 5.05
CA HIS A 348 21.04 -4.69 4.46
C HIS A 348 20.91 -4.03 3.07
N LEU A 349 19.69 -3.61 2.71
CA LEU A 349 19.35 -3.12 1.38
C LEU A 349 20.02 -1.78 1.06
N SER A 350 20.63 -1.70 -0.12
CA SER A 350 20.94 -0.44 -0.80
C SER A 350 19.96 -0.19 -1.95
N VAL A 351 19.64 1.05 -2.22
CA VAL A 351 18.66 1.43 -3.22
C VAL A 351 19.26 2.38 -4.25
N MET A 352 18.99 2.10 -5.50
CA MET A 352 19.34 2.95 -6.63
C MET A 352 18.10 3.25 -7.47
N VAL A 353 17.90 4.50 -7.83
CA VAL A 353 16.86 4.93 -8.76
C VAL A 353 17.54 5.40 -10.03
N MET A 354 17.42 4.64 -11.11
CA MET A 354 17.87 5.02 -12.44
C MET A 354 16.88 6.00 -13.05
N ASP A 355 17.35 6.91 -13.92
CA ASP A 355 16.54 7.97 -14.53
C ASP A 355 15.58 8.69 -13.54
N ALA A 356 16.08 9.02 -12.35
CA ALA A 356 15.29 9.60 -11.27
C ALA A 356 14.64 10.96 -11.62
N ASP A 357 14.98 11.56 -12.73
CA ASP A 357 14.36 12.75 -13.34
C ASP A 357 13.12 12.43 -14.20
N HIS A 358 12.79 11.16 -14.41
CA HIS A 358 11.56 10.78 -15.11
C HIS A 358 10.31 11.16 -14.28
N PRO A 359 9.23 11.70 -14.90
CA PRO A 359 8.03 12.18 -14.19
C PRO A 359 7.33 11.16 -13.29
N ILE A 360 7.48 9.86 -13.53
CA ILE A 360 6.93 8.82 -12.68
C ILE A 360 7.50 8.87 -11.26
N PHE A 361 8.74 9.32 -11.10
CA PHE A 361 9.40 9.47 -9.81
C PHE A 361 8.98 10.79 -9.16
N THR A 362 7.72 10.83 -8.75
CA THR A 362 7.20 11.97 -7.97
C THR A 362 7.91 12.06 -6.61
N ARG A 363 7.78 13.20 -5.93
CA ARG A 363 8.26 13.39 -4.56
C ARG A 363 7.87 12.23 -3.64
N ASP A 364 6.59 11.84 -3.66
CA ASP A 364 6.05 10.82 -2.76
C ASP A 364 6.59 9.42 -3.08
N VAL A 365 6.73 9.08 -4.36
CA VAL A 365 7.37 7.83 -4.83
C VAL A 365 8.82 7.77 -4.36
N LEU A 366 9.58 8.86 -4.53
CA LEU A 366 10.99 8.91 -4.08
C LEU A 366 11.15 8.77 -2.56
N ILE A 367 10.24 9.35 -1.77
CA ILE A 367 10.20 9.16 -0.30
C ILE A 367 9.90 7.69 0.04
N GLN A 368 8.94 7.06 -0.63
CA GLN A 368 8.58 5.65 -0.39
C GLN A 368 9.71 4.69 -0.76
N ILE A 369 10.36 4.93 -1.90
CA ILE A 369 11.55 4.18 -2.34
C ILE A 369 12.67 4.34 -1.31
N SER A 370 12.96 5.57 -0.88
CA SER A 370 13.97 5.84 0.14
C SER A 370 13.67 5.13 1.46
N GLY A 371 12.40 5.07 1.82
CA GLY A 371 11.93 4.34 2.99
C GLY A 371 12.06 2.81 2.92
N ARG A 372 12.58 2.22 1.82
CA ARG A 372 12.92 0.79 1.74
C ARG A 372 14.18 0.45 2.50
N VAL A 373 15.12 1.38 2.57
CA VAL A 373 16.40 1.23 3.25
C VAL A 373 16.23 1.32 4.75
N GLY A 374 17.00 0.54 5.50
CA GLY A 374 17.06 0.62 6.97
C GLY A 374 15.75 0.22 7.67
N ARG A 375 14.99 -0.72 7.13
CA ARG A 375 13.75 -1.23 7.76
C ARG A 375 13.98 -2.29 8.83
N HIS A 376 15.13 -2.93 8.82
CA HIS A 376 15.44 -4.00 9.74
C HIS A 376 16.27 -3.46 10.92
N ARG A 377 15.98 -3.95 12.14
CA ARG A 377 16.67 -3.49 13.36
C ARG A 377 18.18 -3.74 13.30
N GLU A 378 18.57 -4.87 12.72
CA GLU A 378 19.99 -5.25 12.57
C GLU A 378 20.69 -4.54 11.41
N SER A 379 19.94 -3.91 10.52
CA SER A 379 20.46 -3.10 9.42
C SER A 379 19.68 -1.79 9.28
N PRO A 380 19.81 -0.88 10.26
CA PRO A 380 18.96 0.29 10.38
C PRO A 380 19.29 1.41 9.38
N SER A 381 20.36 1.24 8.59
CA SER A 381 20.83 2.21 7.61
C SER A 381 21.32 1.55 6.33
N GLY A 382 21.43 2.32 5.25
CA GLY A 382 21.98 1.91 3.96
C GLY A 382 22.12 3.08 3.00
N GLU A 383 22.53 2.81 1.79
CA GLU A 383 22.78 3.86 0.80
C GLU A 383 21.60 4.00 -0.18
N ILE A 384 21.25 5.26 -0.52
CA ILE A 384 20.19 5.58 -1.47
C ILE A 384 20.74 6.54 -2.51
N LEU A 385 20.61 6.17 -3.78
CA LEU A 385 21.08 6.97 -4.90
C LEU A 385 19.97 7.32 -5.87
N PHE A 386 19.87 8.60 -6.22
CA PHE A 386 19.06 9.10 -7.31
C PHE A 386 19.98 9.43 -8.49
N CYS A 387 20.01 8.53 -9.49
CA CYS A 387 20.82 8.67 -10.69
C CYS A 387 19.99 9.35 -11.78
N SER A 388 20.41 10.51 -12.27
CA SER A 388 19.64 11.32 -13.21
C SER A 388 20.55 12.25 -14.02
N LYS A 389 20.04 12.70 -15.18
CA LYS A 389 20.73 13.73 -15.98
C LYS A 389 20.67 15.09 -15.28
N HIS A 390 19.52 15.40 -14.66
CA HIS A 390 19.27 16.68 -13.98
C HIS A 390 18.62 16.47 -12.63
N LYS A 391 18.90 17.35 -11.64
CA LYS A 391 18.18 17.37 -10.37
C LYS A 391 16.81 17.98 -10.57
N THR A 392 15.75 17.22 -10.30
CA THR A 392 14.36 17.70 -10.40
C THR A 392 13.86 18.30 -9.09
N LYS A 393 12.79 19.12 -9.17
CA LYS A 393 12.08 19.62 -7.99
C LYS A 393 11.57 18.50 -7.10
N ALA A 394 11.14 17.37 -7.69
CA ALA A 394 10.69 16.19 -6.97
C ALA A 394 11.79 15.59 -6.09
N MET A 395 13.01 15.40 -6.65
CA MET A 395 14.18 14.88 -5.92
C MET A 395 14.57 15.80 -4.76
N VAL A 396 14.71 17.10 -5.03
CA VAL A 396 15.09 18.10 -4.01
C VAL A 396 14.05 18.15 -2.88
N THR A 397 12.76 18.13 -3.24
CA THR A 397 11.68 18.17 -2.24
C THR A 397 11.62 16.89 -1.43
N ALA A 398 11.83 15.71 -2.04
CA ALA A 398 11.88 14.44 -1.33
C ALA A 398 13.01 14.42 -0.29
N ILE A 399 14.22 14.82 -0.66
CA ILE A 399 15.38 14.89 0.25
C ILE A 399 15.11 15.87 1.39
N ARG A 400 14.55 17.06 1.09
CA ARG A 400 14.19 18.05 2.10
C ARG A 400 13.17 17.52 3.09
N MET A 401 12.12 16.84 2.63
CA MET A 401 11.10 16.28 3.49
C MET A 401 11.64 15.16 4.39
N ILE A 402 12.50 14.29 3.86
CA ILE A 402 13.15 13.24 4.67
C ILE A 402 14.00 13.89 5.76
N ARG A 403 14.75 14.96 5.46
CA ARG A 403 15.52 15.72 6.46
C ARG A 403 14.62 16.32 7.53
N GLN A 404 13.52 16.96 7.14
CA GLN A 404 12.53 17.50 8.07
C GLN A 404 11.92 16.44 8.98
N MET A 405 11.61 15.24 8.44
CA MET A 405 11.12 14.12 9.27
C MET A 405 12.14 13.71 10.32
N ASN A 406 13.44 13.71 9.98
CA ASN A 406 14.51 13.41 10.94
C ASN A 406 14.68 14.51 12.01
N GLU A 407 14.49 15.78 11.64
CA GLU A 407 14.57 16.93 12.54
C GLU A 407 13.40 16.96 13.54
N LEU A 408 12.17 16.66 13.10
CA LEU A 408 11.01 16.57 13.97
C LEU A 408 11.17 15.52 15.08
N LYS A 409 11.86 14.42 14.79
CA LYS A 409 12.24 13.43 15.78
C LYS A 409 13.10 14.03 16.89
N ASN A 410 14.11 14.84 16.52
CA ASN A 410 15.07 15.40 17.46
C ASN A 410 14.48 16.50 18.36
N SER A 411 13.41 17.17 17.92
CA SER A 411 12.80 18.29 18.64
C SER A 411 11.82 17.88 19.73
N GLY A 412 11.45 16.61 19.86
CA GLY A 412 10.52 16.12 20.89
C GLY A 412 9.12 16.76 20.85
N LYS A 413 8.82 17.58 19.83
CA LYS A 413 7.54 18.26 19.69
C LYS A 413 6.46 17.26 19.28
N LYS A 414 5.64 16.85 20.24
CA LYS A 414 4.29 16.33 19.94
C LYS A 414 3.54 17.45 19.24
N VAL A 415 3.24 17.27 17.98
CA VAL A 415 2.28 18.13 17.31
C VAL A 415 0.90 17.59 17.72
N THR A 416 0.25 18.31 18.61
CA THR A 416 -1.16 18.16 18.97
C THR A 416 -2.03 18.40 17.75
#